data_91bbd71ff7bd4f20c9985b7754d22ddb
#
_entry.id   91bbd71ff7bd4f20c9985b7754d22ddb
#
_cell.length_a   1.000
_cell.length_b   1.000
_cell.length_c   1.000
_cell.angle_alpha   90.00
_cell.angle_beta   90.00
_cell.angle_gamma   90.00
#
_symmetry.space_group_name_H-M   'P 1'
#
loop_
_entity.id
_entity.type
_entity.pdbx_description
1 polymer ?
#
loop_
_entity_poly.entity_id
_entity_poly.type
_entity_poly.pdbx_seq_one_letter_code
_entity_poly.pdbx_strand_id
1 'polypeptide(L)'
;MHGFAQRSEVGVAQAWVDAQAGARPLPAQPVAVEDSAGRVLAADLVAPIDVPTFQRAAMDGFALRGAQTDGAGEYNPIELLVRGQALPGRPFEGEVPAGTAVRIMTGAPLPDGLDAVIPAEYATEVAGRIAITRPVAPWQHVGRVGEDIQAGATVLPAGRRLRPQDGGLAASLGFAQVEVVRRPRVRLLVTGNEVVAPGAPKGPWEIYDANSVLLLGLIARDGAELESHQRLGDDAAAIGAAMSAPGADVVLVSGGSSVGSEDHAPQLLAQLGELAIHGVAMRPSSPAGMGRIGDTLVFLLPGNPVSCLCAYDFFAGRAIRRLAGRGPDWPYRQRRATVARKIVSAVGRVDYVRVKLEGDAVEPLAVSGASVLSSTTRADGFVVVPGESEGYGPGSDVTLHLYD
;
A
#
# COMPACT_ATOMS: atom_id res chain seq x y z
N MET A 1 7.68 -25.37 35.72
CA MET A 1 7.51 -24.50 34.54
C MET A 1 8.74 -23.64 34.38
N HIS A 2 9.62 -23.98 33.46
CA HIS A 2 10.77 -23.12 33.16
C HIS A 2 10.29 -22.05 32.17
N GLY A 3 10.02 -20.84 32.68
CA GLY A 3 9.77 -19.69 31.79
C GLY A 3 11.06 -19.27 31.10
N PHE A 4 10.95 -18.36 30.10
CA PHE A 4 12.12 -17.79 29.46
C PHE A 4 13.07 -17.17 30.51
N ALA A 5 14.32 -17.61 30.53
CA ALA A 5 15.33 -17.12 31.45
C ALA A 5 15.65 -15.62 31.22
N GLN A 6 15.53 -15.18 29.97
CA GLN A 6 15.72 -13.80 29.54
C GLN A 6 14.77 -13.49 28.38
N ARG A 7 14.18 -12.30 28.35
CA ARG A 7 13.33 -11.81 27.24
C ARG A 7 13.97 -10.59 26.64
N SER A 8 14.00 -10.55 25.32
CA SER A 8 14.45 -9.37 24.58
C SER A 8 13.41 -8.26 24.64
N GLU A 9 13.84 -7.03 24.72
CA GLU A 9 12.94 -5.88 24.57
C GLU A 9 12.38 -5.83 23.16
N VAL A 10 11.15 -5.30 23.01
CA VAL A 10 10.48 -5.18 21.70
C VAL A 10 11.32 -4.35 20.72
N GLY A 11 11.94 -3.26 21.20
CA GLY A 11 12.79 -2.41 20.38
C GLY A 11 14.02 -3.14 19.81
N VAL A 12 14.65 -4.01 20.62
CA VAL A 12 15.79 -4.85 20.21
C VAL A 12 15.34 -5.85 19.14
N ALA A 13 14.20 -6.48 19.33
CA ALA A 13 13.64 -7.42 18.36
C ALA A 13 13.28 -6.75 17.03
N GLN A 14 12.67 -5.56 17.07
CA GLN A 14 12.38 -4.76 15.89
C GLN A 14 13.66 -4.28 15.17
N ALA A 15 14.68 -3.87 15.91
CA ALA A 15 15.97 -3.48 15.34
C ALA A 15 16.64 -4.66 14.60
N TRP A 16 16.57 -5.87 15.18
CA TRP A 16 17.05 -7.07 14.49
C TRP A 16 16.28 -7.32 13.18
N VAL A 17 14.93 -7.25 13.21
CA VAL A 17 14.10 -7.39 12.01
C VAL A 17 14.48 -6.36 10.94
N ASP A 18 14.67 -5.10 11.33
CA ASP A 18 15.06 -4.03 10.40
C ASP A 18 16.44 -4.26 9.78
N ALA A 19 17.39 -4.74 10.58
CA ALA A 19 18.73 -5.07 10.10
C ALA A 19 18.71 -6.21 9.08
N GLN A 20 17.88 -7.24 9.30
CA GLN A 20 17.79 -8.39 8.40
C GLN A 20 16.97 -8.08 7.13
N ALA A 21 15.83 -7.42 7.26
CA ALA A 21 14.90 -7.17 6.16
C ALA A 21 15.09 -5.82 5.46
N GLY A 22 15.77 -4.86 6.10
CA GLY A 22 15.85 -3.49 5.64
C GLY A 22 17.06 -3.12 4.80
N ALA A 23 18.09 -3.98 4.77
CA ALA A 23 19.34 -3.67 4.08
C ALA A 23 19.17 -3.61 2.55
N ARG A 24 18.24 -4.38 1.98
CA ARG A 24 17.92 -4.36 0.54
C ARG A 24 16.47 -4.82 0.32
N PRO A 25 15.62 -4.04 -0.35
CA PRO A 25 14.39 -4.54 -0.91
C PRO A 25 14.67 -5.74 -1.83
N LEU A 26 13.68 -6.60 -2.02
CA LEU A 26 13.77 -7.70 -2.98
C LEU A 26 14.01 -7.16 -4.39
N PRO A 27 14.56 -7.98 -5.33
CA PRO A 27 14.84 -7.56 -6.69
C PRO A 27 13.62 -6.96 -7.40
N ALA A 28 13.88 -6.05 -8.35
CA ALA A 28 12.86 -5.52 -9.23
C ALA A 28 12.30 -6.61 -10.16
N GLN A 29 11.05 -6.44 -10.56
CA GLN A 29 10.40 -7.22 -11.62
C GLN A 29 9.45 -6.33 -12.42
N PRO A 30 9.34 -6.54 -13.75
CA PRO A 30 8.33 -5.86 -14.54
C PRO A 30 6.93 -6.38 -14.21
N VAL A 31 5.96 -5.48 -14.16
CA VAL A 31 4.54 -5.82 -14.07
C VAL A 31 3.76 -4.96 -15.05
N ALA A 32 2.66 -5.47 -15.58
CA ALA A 32 1.74 -4.69 -16.39
C ALA A 32 1.23 -3.48 -15.59
N VAL A 33 1.03 -2.36 -16.27
CA VAL A 33 0.57 -1.12 -15.61
C VAL A 33 -0.77 -1.34 -14.89
N GLU A 34 -1.65 -2.17 -15.44
CA GLU A 34 -2.95 -2.54 -14.87
C GLU A 34 -2.81 -3.26 -13.51
N ASP A 35 -1.72 -4.00 -13.30
CA ASP A 35 -1.43 -4.77 -12.09
C ASP A 35 -0.52 -4.02 -11.11
N SER A 36 -0.18 -2.77 -11.40
CA SER A 36 0.80 -1.98 -10.64
C SER A 36 0.26 -1.44 -9.31
N ALA A 37 -1.05 -1.29 -9.16
CA ALA A 37 -1.66 -0.73 -7.97
C ALA A 37 -1.29 -1.51 -6.70
N GLY A 38 -0.84 -0.78 -5.65
CA GLY A 38 -0.38 -1.35 -4.39
C GLY A 38 1.04 -1.92 -4.40
N ARG A 39 1.70 -2.00 -5.57
CA ARG A 39 3.12 -2.38 -5.70
C ARG A 39 4.03 -1.20 -5.32
N VAL A 40 5.29 -1.47 -5.08
CA VAL A 40 6.30 -0.45 -4.79
C VAL A 40 7.21 -0.29 -6.00
N LEU A 41 7.35 0.94 -6.49
CA LEU A 41 8.18 1.26 -7.65
C LEU A 41 9.66 1.02 -7.31
N ALA A 42 10.35 0.25 -8.14
CA ALA A 42 11.75 -0.13 -7.89
C ALA A 42 12.77 0.90 -8.40
N ALA A 43 12.39 1.70 -9.39
CA ALA A 43 13.20 2.77 -9.98
C ALA A 43 12.33 3.99 -10.25
N ASP A 44 12.95 5.16 -10.41
CA ASP A 44 12.25 6.37 -10.81
C ASP A 44 11.53 6.17 -12.15
N LEU A 45 10.28 6.61 -12.23
CA LEU A 45 9.55 6.68 -13.48
C LEU A 45 9.78 8.04 -14.11
N VAL A 46 10.51 8.05 -15.22
CA VAL A 46 10.86 9.26 -15.96
C VAL A 46 9.97 9.36 -17.19
N ALA A 47 9.36 10.51 -17.43
CA ALA A 47 8.49 10.75 -18.57
C ALA A 47 9.27 10.63 -19.90
N PRO A 48 8.88 9.72 -20.81
CA PRO A 48 9.55 9.60 -22.11
C PRO A 48 9.07 10.62 -23.14
N ILE A 49 7.91 11.24 -22.88
CA ILE A 49 7.23 12.19 -23.78
C ILE A 49 6.67 13.36 -22.98
N ASP A 50 6.44 14.48 -23.66
CA ASP A 50 5.64 15.58 -23.14
C ASP A 50 4.16 15.19 -23.01
N VAL A 51 3.45 15.77 -22.03
CA VAL A 51 1.97 15.63 -21.91
C VAL A 51 1.36 17.03 -21.80
N PRO A 52 0.50 17.42 -22.74
CA PRO A 52 0.20 16.75 -24.01
C PRO A 52 1.39 16.79 -25.00
N THR A 53 1.40 15.86 -25.96
CA THR A 53 2.44 15.77 -26.99
C THR A 53 2.24 16.77 -28.14
N PHE A 54 1.09 17.41 -28.22
CA PHE A 54 0.73 18.39 -29.24
C PHE A 54 -0.15 19.49 -28.64
N GLN A 55 -0.18 20.65 -29.28
CA GLN A 55 -1.10 21.72 -28.91
C GLN A 55 -2.55 21.30 -29.20
N ARG A 56 -3.44 21.49 -28.25
CA ARG A 56 -4.83 21.04 -28.31
C ARG A 56 -5.82 22.08 -27.84
N ALA A 57 -7.03 22.06 -28.37
CA ALA A 57 -8.11 22.87 -27.86
C ALA A 57 -8.52 22.43 -26.44
N ALA A 58 -8.65 23.41 -25.54
CA ALA A 58 -9.18 23.18 -24.20
C ALA A 58 -10.72 23.36 -24.13
N MET A 59 -11.34 23.88 -25.18
CA MET A 59 -12.79 24.12 -25.29
C MET A 59 -13.29 23.84 -26.71
N ASP A 60 -14.59 23.57 -26.82
CA ASP A 60 -15.29 23.51 -28.10
C ASP A 60 -15.49 24.92 -28.67
N GLY A 61 -15.24 25.10 -29.95
CA GLY A 61 -15.37 26.39 -30.59
C GLY A 61 -14.65 26.51 -31.92
N PHE A 62 -13.89 27.59 -32.11
CA PHE A 62 -13.16 27.84 -33.34
C PHE A 62 -11.72 28.22 -33.04
N ALA A 63 -10.79 27.48 -33.62
CA ALA A 63 -9.38 27.82 -33.65
C ALA A 63 -9.10 28.94 -34.64
N LEU A 64 -8.29 29.92 -34.21
CA LEU A 64 -7.99 31.12 -35.02
C LEU A 64 -6.68 31.77 -34.53
N ARG A 65 -6.26 32.85 -35.15
CA ARG A 65 -5.20 33.72 -34.60
C ARG A 65 -5.83 34.71 -33.65
N GLY A 66 -5.43 34.73 -32.39
CA GLY A 66 -5.99 35.59 -31.34
C GLY A 66 -5.97 37.07 -31.77
N ALA A 67 -4.89 37.58 -32.36
CA ALA A 67 -4.76 38.95 -32.85
C ALA A 67 -5.82 39.38 -33.88
N GLN A 68 -6.47 38.41 -34.60
CA GLN A 68 -7.56 38.73 -35.54
C GLN A 68 -8.86 39.06 -34.82
N THR A 69 -8.95 38.87 -33.53
CA THR A 69 -10.16 39.17 -32.72
C THR A 69 -10.07 40.50 -31.96
N ASP A 70 -8.97 41.22 -32.11
CA ASP A 70 -8.77 42.49 -31.44
C ASP A 70 -9.86 43.50 -31.82
N GLY A 71 -10.53 44.05 -30.80
CA GLY A 71 -11.64 44.98 -31.00
C GLY A 71 -13.00 44.29 -31.25
N ALA A 72 -13.10 42.98 -31.21
CA ALA A 72 -14.38 42.29 -31.29
C ALA A 72 -15.30 42.69 -30.13
N GLY A 73 -16.56 42.94 -30.40
CA GLY A 73 -17.59 43.31 -29.44
C GLY A 73 -18.99 43.03 -29.97
N GLU A 74 -20.00 43.11 -29.12
CA GLU A 74 -21.40 42.86 -29.49
C GLU A 74 -21.87 43.84 -30.58
N TYR A 75 -21.36 45.07 -30.60
CA TYR A 75 -21.67 46.11 -31.60
C TYR A 75 -20.66 46.15 -32.76
N ASN A 76 -19.57 45.40 -32.66
CA ASN A 76 -18.54 45.32 -33.69
C ASN A 76 -18.05 43.89 -33.84
N PRO A 77 -18.91 42.95 -34.30
CA PRO A 77 -18.50 41.55 -34.49
C PRO A 77 -17.45 41.44 -35.58
N ILE A 78 -16.45 40.60 -35.37
CA ILE A 78 -15.44 40.26 -36.40
C ILE A 78 -15.85 38.99 -37.11
N GLU A 79 -15.93 39.07 -38.45
CA GLU A 79 -16.30 37.92 -39.27
C GLU A 79 -15.08 37.15 -39.80
N LEU A 80 -15.05 35.83 -39.60
CA LEU A 80 -14.05 34.94 -40.17
C LEU A 80 -14.72 33.82 -40.97
N LEU A 81 -14.08 33.36 -42.05
CA LEU A 81 -14.55 32.23 -42.88
C LEU A 81 -14.13 30.91 -42.20
N VAL A 82 -15.06 29.97 -42.03
CA VAL A 82 -14.77 28.63 -41.51
C VAL A 82 -14.23 27.75 -42.62
N ARG A 83 -12.98 27.26 -42.49
CA ARG A 83 -12.31 26.44 -43.52
C ARG A 83 -12.57 24.94 -43.41
N GLY A 84 -13.05 24.49 -42.28
CA GLY A 84 -13.28 23.08 -41.97
C GLY A 84 -13.33 22.80 -40.50
N GLN A 85 -13.00 21.59 -40.09
CA GLN A 85 -13.04 21.20 -38.69
C GLN A 85 -11.86 20.32 -38.31
N ALA A 86 -11.42 20.43 -37.04
CA ALA A 86 -10.50 19.55 -36.35
C ALA A 86 -11.23 18.78 -35.22
N LEU A 87 -11.03 17.49 -35.13
CA LEU A 87 -11.63 16.62 -34.13
C LEU A 87 -10.54 15.87 -33.37
N PRO A 88 -10.82 15.39 -32.14
CA PRO A 88 -9.88 14.52 -31.43
C PRO A 88 -9.44 13.33 -32.31
N GLY A 89 -8.12 13.15 -32.44
CA GLY A 89 -7.52 12.13 -33.32
C GLY A 89 -7.66 12.38 -34.84
N ARG A 90 -8.26 13.50 -35.27
CA ARG A 90 -8.41 13.89 -36.69
C ARG A 90 -8.07 15.37 -36.86
N PRO A 91 -6.78 15.70 -37.14
CA PRO A 91 -6.35 17.08 -37.33
C PRO A 91 -7.03 17.69 -38.57
N PHE A 92 -7.10 19.00 -38.60
CA PHE A 92 -7.46 19.72 -39.85
C PHE A 92 -6.26 19.69 -40.80
N GLU A 93 -6.51 19.20 -42.03
CA GLU A 93 -5.51 19.16 -43.08
C GLU A 93 -5.79 20.32 -44.05
N GLY A 94 -4.92 21.29 -44.11
CA GLY A 94 -5.03 22.41 -45.04
C GLY A 94 -4.42 23.70 -44.51
N GLU A 95 -4.28 24.68 -45.42
CA GLU A 95 -3.81 26.01 -45.04
C GLU A 95 -4.92 26.81 -44.38
N VAL A 96 -4.52 27.58 -43.34
CA VAL A 96 -5.40 28.52 -42.64
C VAL A 96 -4.95 29.94 -42.91
N PRO A 97 -5.42 30.59 -44.00
CA PRO A 97 -5.08 31.96 -44.34
C PRO A 97 -5.56 32.99 -43.29
N ALA A 98 -5.06 34.21 -43.35
CA ALA A 98 -5.63 35.32 -42.57
C ALA A 98 -7.12 35.51 -42.87
N GLY A 99 -7.92 35.90 -41.87
CA GLY A 99 -9.37 36.06 -42.04
C GLY A 99 -10.16 34.75 -42.00
N THR A 100 -9.53 33.64 -41.57
CA THR A 100 -10.19 32.33 -41.47
C THR A 100 -10.07 31.73 -40.08
N ALA A 101 -10.97 30.78 -39.78
CA ALA A 101 -10.98 29.98 -38.57
C ALA A 101 -11.26 28.50 -38.92
N VAL A 102 -10.96 27.62 -37.98
CA VAL A 102 -11.27 26.18 -38.11
C VAL A 102 -12.15 25.79 -36.93
N ARG A 103 -13.29 25.15 -37.18
CA ARG A 103 -14.11 24.57 -36.10
C ARG A 103 -13.29 23.53 -35.36
N ILE A 104 -13.29 23.59 -34.03
CA ILE A 104 -12.45 22.70 -33.20
C ILE A 104 -13.22 22.18 -31.99
N MET A 105 -13.01 20.91 -31.68
CA MET A 105 -13.55 20.28 -30.46
C MET A 105 -12.47 20.12 -29.40
N THR A 106 -12.87 20.11 -28.14
CA THR A 106 -11.99 19.89 -26.98
C THR A 106 -11.11 18.66 -27.20
N GLY A 107 -9.81 18.80 -26.99
CA GLY A 107 -8.82 17.75 -27.21
C GLY A 107 -8.35 17.57 -28.67
N ALA A 108 -8.96 18.27 -29.62
CA ALA A 108 -8.49 18.23 -31.00
C ALA A 108 -7.16 18.98 -31.17
N PRO A 109 -6.27 18.49 -32.09
CA PRO A 109 -5.03 19.20 -32.41
C PRO A 109 -5.32 20.59 -32.95
N LEU A 110 -4.59 21.59 -32.42
CA LEU A 110 -4.65 22.95 -32.94
C LEU A 110 -3.99 23.00 -34.32
N PRO A 111 -4.67 23.51 -35.35
CA PRO A 111 -4.08 23.64 -36.68
C PRO A 111 -2.87 24.56 -36.70
N ASP A 112 -1.88 24.26 -37.52
CA ASP A 112 -0.63 25.04 -37.62
C ASP A 112 -0.89 26.50 -37.95
N GLY A 113 -0.16 27.37 -37.27
CA GLY A 113 -0.26 28.82 -37.42
C GLY A 113 -1.46 29.47 -36.73
N LEU A 114 -2.26 28.72 -36.00
CA LEU A 114 -3.28 29.23 -35.08
C LEU A 114 -2.77 29.19 -33.64
N ASP A 115 -3.24 30.12 -32.81
CA ASP A 115 -2.72 30.28 -31.47
C ASP A 115 -3.79 30.52 -30.38
N ALA A 116 -5.08 30.48 -30.76
CA ALA A 116 -6.18 30.67 -29.82
C ALA A 116 -7.42 29.86 -30.21
N VAL A 117 -8.28 29.60 -29.23
CA VAL A 117 -9.61 29.04 -29.44
C VAL A 117 -10.65 29.96 -28.85
N ILE A 118 -11.57 30.46 -29.67
CA ILE A 118 -12.74 31.17 -29.20
C ILE A 118 -13.84 30.14 -28.86
N PRO A 119 -14.41 30.15 -27.63
CA PRO A 119 -15.51 29.26 -27.28
C PRO A 119 -16.74 29.47 -28.17
N ALA A 120 -17.47 28.38 -28.48
CA ALA A 120 -18.63 28.41 -29.37
C ALA A 120 -19.70 29.42 -28.93
N GLU A 121 -19.84 29.68 -27.65
CA GLU A 121 -20.79 30.63 -27.06
C GLU A 121 -20.52 32.10 -27.40
N TYR A 122 -19.29 32.42 -27.86
CA TYR A 122 -18.88 33.79 -28.28
C TYR A 122 -18.74 33.93 -29.79
N ALA A 123 -19.19 32.94 -30.55
CA ALA A 123 -19.15 32.92 -31.99
C ALA A 123 -20.47 32.43 -32.57
N THR A 124 -21.11 33.25 -33.43
CA THR A 124 -22.34 32.81 -34.14
C THR A 124 -21.98 32.44 -35.53
N GLU A 125 -22.26 31.19 -35.92
CA GLU A 125 -22.00 30.68 -37.30
C GLU A 125 -23.22 30.79 -38.20
N VAL A 126 -23.02 31.43 -39.34
CA VAL A 126 -24.02 31.54 -40.40
C VAL A 126 -23.36 31.37 -41.78
N ALA A 127 -23.87 30.49 -42.58
CA ALA A 127 -23.41 30.26 -43.97
C ALA A 127 -21.88 30.06 -44.13
N GLY A 128 -21.27 29.32 -43.21
CA GLY A 128 -19.83 29.01 -43.24
C GLY A 128 -18.92 30.16 -42.76
N ARG A 129 -19.49 31.18 -42.14
CA ARG A 129 -18.77 32.27 -41.48
C ARG A 129 -19.13 32.30 -40.00
N ILE A 130 -18.19 32.74 -39.21
CA ILE A 130 -18.44 33.02 -37.77
C ILE A 130 -18.37 34.52 -37.52
N ALA A 131 -19.30 35.04 -36.74
CA ALA A 131 -19.27 36.41 -36.18
C ALA A 131 -18.82 36.30 -34.72
N ILE A 132 -17.68 36.89 -34.38
CA ILE A 132 -17.03 36.85 -33.06
C ILE A 132 -17.38 38.12 -32.30
N THR A 133 -17.92 37.98 -31.09
CA THR A 133 -18.41 39.10 -30.31
C THR A 133 -17.50 39.42 -29.11
N ARG A 134 -16.42 38.64 -28.89
CA ARG A 134 -15.43 38.88 -27.83
C ARG A 134 -14.01 38.58 -28.33
N PRO A 135 -13.00 39.35 -27.92
CA PRO A 135 -11.62 39.05 -28.25
C PRO A 135 -11.14 37.85 -27.47
N VAL A 136 -10.21 37.08 -28.03
CA VAL A 136 -9.46 36.01 -27.40
C VAL A 136 -7.98 36.26 -27.54
N ALA A 137 -7.24 36.21 -26.42
CA ALA A 137 -5.80 36.44 -26.44
C ALA A 137 -5.05 35.26 -27.05
N PRO A 138 -3.86 35.45 -27.63
CA PRO A 138 -2.99 34.37 -28.04
C PRO A 138 -2.77 33.36 -26.91
N TRP A 139 -2.88 32.06 -27.24
CA TRP A 139 -2.77 30.91 -26.33
C TRP A 139 -3.93 30.74 -25.34
N GLN A 140 -4.95 31.57 -25.42
CA GLN A 140 -6.14 31.38 -24.61
C GLN A 140 -6.93 30.16 -25.10
N HIS A 141 -7.37 29.30 -24.16
CA HIS A 141 -8.08 28.04 -24.39
C HIS A 141 -7.30 27.03 -25.25
N VAL A 142 -5.97 27.09 -25.22
CA VAL A 142 -5.05 26.17 -25.88
C VAL A 142 -4.19 25.49 -24.83
N GLY A 143 -4.28 24.16 -24.74
CA GLY A 143 -3.33 23.33 -24.00
C GLY A 143 -2.01 23.23 -24.76
N ARG A 144 -0.92 23.63 -24.13
CA ARG A 144 0.44 23.64 -24.73
C ARG A 144 1.14 22.33 -24.56
N VAL A 145 2.04 22.04 -25.49
CA VAL A 145 2.94 20.88 -25.38
C VAL A 145 3.67 20.92 -24.04
N GLY A 146 3.63 19.82 -23.30
CA GLY A 146 4.35 19.67 -22.02
C GLY A 146 3.83 20.52 -20.86
N GLU A 147 2.60 21.09 -20.98
CA GLU A 147 2.05 21.94 -19.90
C GLU A 147 1.77 21.16 -18.60
N ASP A 148 1.50 19.87 -18.67
CA ASP A 148 1.28 19.00 -17.52
C ASP A 148 2.59 18.28 -17.13
N ILE A 149 3.25 17.63 -18.11
CA ILE A 149 4.48 16.88 -17.88
C ILE A 149 5.44 17.16 -19.03
N GLN A 150 6.69 17.44 -18.68
CA GLN A 150 7.78 17.58 -19.65
C GLN A 150 8.56 16.28 -19.77
N ALA A 151 8.95 15.91 -20.98
CA ALA A 151 9.85 14.79 -21.24
C ALA A 151 11.15 14.92 -20.42
N GLY A 152 11.60 13.81 -19.83
CA GLY A 152 12.77 13.78 -18.93
C GLY A 152 12.47 14.10 -17.47
N ALA A 153 11.26 14.56 -17.12
CA ALA A 153 10.88 14.78 -15.72
C ALA A 153 10.65 13.46 -14.98
N THR A 154 11.14 13.36 -13.74
CA THR A 154 10.77 12.26 -12.83
C THR A 154 9.37 12.50 -12.32
N VAL A 155 8.42 11.65 -12.75
CA VAL A 155 7.00 11.79 -12.41
C VAL A 155 6.61 11.00 -11.15
N LEU A 156 7.27 9.87 -10.92
CA LEU A 156 7.08 9.04 -9.71
C LEU A 156 8.46 8.56 -9.23
N PRO A 157 8.84 8.84 -7.96
CA PRO A 157 10.13 8.39 -7.44
C PRO A 157 10.11 6.91 -7.05
N ALA A 158 11.28 6.28 -7.08
CA ALA A 158 11.49 4.94 -6.52
C ALA A 158 11.04 4.86 -5.04
N GLY A 159 10.62 3.68 -4.61
CA GLY A 159 10.09 3.46 -3.26
C GLY A 159 8.63 3.91 -3.07
N ARG A 160 8.02 4.56 -4.07
CA ARG A 160 6.62 4.95 -4.00
C ARG A 160 5.70 3.73 -4.09
N ARG A 161 4.78 3.57 -3.15
CA ARG A 161 3.67 2.63 -3.28
C ARG A 161 2.65 3.19 -4.28
N LEU A 162 2.49 2.51 -5.40
CA LEU A 162 1.66 2.94 -6.51
C LEU A 162 0.17 2.88 -6.15
N ARG A 163 -0.54 3.96 -6.41
CA ARG A 163 -1.98 4.09 -6.31
C ARG A 163 -2.60 3.87 -7.69
N PRO A 164 -3.91 3.63 -7.82
CA PRO A 164 -4.56 3.49 -9.12
C PRO A 164 -4.28 4.65 -10.08
N GLN A 165 -4.30 5.91 -9.58
CA GLN A 165 -4.00 7.10 -10.39
C GLN A 165 -2.53 7.16 -10.84
N ASP A 166 -1.59 6.58 -10.11
CA ASP A 166 -0.18 6.51 -10.50
C ASP A 166 -0.01 5.55 -11.70
N GLY A 167 -0.77 4.44 -11.73
CA GLY A 167 -0.88 3.55 -12.89
C GLY A 167 -1.50 4.25 -14.11
N GLY A 168 -2.57 5.03 -13.89
CA GLY A 168 -3.18 5.86 -14.94
C GLY A 168 -2.19 6.86 -15.54
N LEU A 169 -1.37 7.50 -14.70
CA LEU A 169 -0.31 8.41 -15.14
C LEU A 169 0.73 7.67 -15.99
N ALA A 170 1.22 6.52 -15.53
CA ALA A 170 2.18 5.71 -16.28
C ALA A 170 1.61 5.30 -17.66
N ALA A 171 0.34 4.89 -17.71
CA ALA A 171 -0.34 4.55 -18.95
C ALA A 171 -0.46 5.75 -19.91
N SER A 172 -0.75 6.96 -19.39
CA SER A 172 -0.82 8.19 -20.22
C SER A 172 0.53 8.61 -20.81
N LEU A 173 1.63 8.16 -20.19
CA LEU A 173 3.00 8.34 -20.68
C LEU A 173 3.45 7.22 -21.64
N GLY A 174 2.58 6.24 -21.93
CA GLY A 174 2.85 5.15 -22.86
C GLY A 174 3.55 3.93 -22.26
N PHE A 175 3.66 3.83 -20.93
CA PHE A 175 4.22 2.65 -20.30
C PHE A 175 3.21 1.48 -20.35
N ALA A 176 3.63 0.35 -20.91
CA ALA A 176 2.89 -0.91 -20.83
C ALA A 176 3.22 -1.67 -19.53
N GLN A 177 4.44 -1.47 -19.00
CA GLN A 177 4.95 -2.11 -17.79
C GLN A 177 5.73 -1.11 -16.95
N VAL A 178 5.81 -1.39 -15.64
CA VAL A 178 6.64 -0.64 -14.70
C VAL A 178 7.47 -1.61 -13.86
N GLU A 179 8.69 -1.18 -13.49
CA GLU A 179 9.58 -1.94 -12.62
C GLU A 179 9.17 -1.75 -11.16
N VAL A 180 8.80 -2.83 -10.50
CA VAL A 180 8.36 -2.83 -9.11
C VAL A 180 9.17 -3.81 -8.27
N VAL A 181 9.29 -3.55 -6.97
CA VAL A 181 9.88 -4.49 -6.03
C VAL A 181 9.07 -5.79 -6.03
N ARG A 182 9.73 -6.94 -6.16
CA ARG A 182 9.10 -8.26 -6.11
C ARG A 182 8.37 -8.45 -4.77
N ARG A 183 7.23 -9.12 -4.79
CA ARG A 183 6.53 -9.49 -3.55
C ARG A 183 7.33 -10.54 -2.79
N PRO A 184 7.46 -10.39 -1.44
CA PRO A 184 8.02 -11.46 -0.62
C PRO A 184 7.17 -12.73 -0.73
N ARG A 185 7.82 -13.88 -0.83
CA ARG A 185 7.20 -15.21 -0.80
C ARG A 185 7.16 -15.73 0.63
N VAL A 186 5.97 -15.99 1.13
CA VAL A 186 5.76 -16.42 2.51
C VAL A 186 5.30 -17.88 2.53
N ARG A 187 6.01 -18.71 3.30
CA ARG A 187 5.57 -20.05 3.68
C ARG A 187 4.92 -19.99 5.05
N LEU A 188 3.70 -20.54 5.14
CA LEU A 188 2.95 -20.59 6.39
C LEU A 188 2.86 -22.06 6.87
N LEU A 189 3.42 -22.30 8.04
CA LEU A 189 3.35 -23.58 8.74
C LEU A 189 2.51 -23.41 10.01
N VAL A 190 1.50 -24.24 10.19
CA VAL A 190 0.73 -24.32 11.43
C VAL A 190 0.97 -25.67 12.04
N THR A 191 1.46 -25.70 13.28
CA THR A 191 1.82 -26.93 13.98
C THR A 191 0.88 -27.20 15.15
N GLY A 192 0.65 -28.48 15.42
CA GLY A 192 -0.18 -28.96 16.52
C GLY A 192 -1.04 -30.15 16.11
N ASN A 193 -0.93 -31.25 16.85
CA ASN A 193 -1.74 -32.44 16.62
C ASN A 193 -3.24 -32.20 16.83
N GLU A 194 -3.59 -31.18 17.62
CA GLU A 194 -4.96 -30.78 17.91
C GLU A 194 -5.59 -29.91 16.82
N VAL A 195 -4.81 -29.41 15.84
CA VAL A 195 -5.25 -28.39 14.88
C VAL A 195 -5.84 -29.02 13.62
N VAL A 196 -7.12 -28.82 13.39
CA VAL A 196 -7.83 -29.32 12.20
C VAL A 196 -8.28 -28.19 11.27
N ALA A 197 -8.49 -28.51 9.99
CA ALA A 197 -8.95 -27.55 9.00
C ALA A 197 -10.36 -27.03 9.35
N PRO A 198 -10.65 -25.73 9.10
CA PRO A 198 -12.01 -25.22 9.21
C PRO A 198 -12.99 -26.02 8.37
N GLY A 199 -14.13 -26.40 8.97
CA GLY A 199 -15.16 -27.21 8.34
C GLY A 199 -14.90 -28.74 8.30
N ALA A 200 -13.72 -29.22 8.69
CA ALA A 200 -13.47 -30.64 8.86
C ALA A 200 -14.18 -31.18 10.12
N PRO A 201 -14.55 -32.48 10.14
CA PRO A 201 -14.94 -33.12 11.39
C PRO A 201 -13.84 -32.97 12.43
N LYS A 202 -14.22 -32.71 13.68
CA LYS A 202 -13.23 -32.60 14.77
C LYS A 202 -13.62 -33.42 15.97
N GLY A 203 -12.61 -33.99 16.61
CA GLY A 203 -12.73 -34.66 17.89
C GLY A 203 -12.98 -33.68 19.07
N PRO A 204 -13.23 -34.22 20.27
CA PRO A 204 -13.56 -33.43 21.44
C PRO A 204 -12.39 -32.55 21.92
N TRP A 205 -11.15 -32.90 21.60
CA TRP A 205 -9.93 -32.21 22.03
C TRP A 205 -9.21 -31.48 20.91
N GLU A 206 -9.78 -31.45 19.71
CA GLU A 206 -9.25 -30.72 18.57
C GLU A 206 -9.83 -29.31 18.47
N ILE A 207 -9.10 -28.41 17.81
CA ILE A 207 -9.49 -27.03 17.54
C ILE A 207 -9.41 -26.72 16.06
N TYR A 208 -10.25 -25.80 15.57
CA TYR A 208 -10.13 -25.32 14.21
C TYR A 208 -8.99 -24.31 14.06
N ASP A 209 -8.27 -24.44 12.95
CA ASP A 209 -7.19 -23.54 12.56
C ASP A 209 -7.70 -22.12 12.26
N ALA A 210 -7.65 -21.26 13.24
CA ALA A 210 -7.97 -19.85 13.09
C ALA A 210 -6.76 -19.03 12.63
N ASN A 211 -5.54 -19.47 13.00
CA ASN A 211 -4.33 -18.72 12.75
C ASN A 211 -3.98 -18.65 11.26
N SER A 212 -4.18 -19.73 10.51
CA SER A 212 -3.98 -19.69 9.05
C SER A 212 -4.84 -18.63 8.39
N VAL A 213 -6.13 -18.60 8.69
CA VAL A 213 -7.07 -17.65 8.09
C VAL A 213 -6.66 -16.21 8.41
N LEU A 214 -6.29 -15.95 9.66
CA LEU A 214 -5.81 -14.66 10.11
C LEU A 214 -4.52 -14.26 9.37
N LEU A 215 -3.53 -15.15 9.37
CA LEU A 215 -2.21 -14.88 8.78
C LEU A 215 -2.27 -14.71 7.25
N LEU A 216 -3.10 -15.47 6.54
CA LEU A 216 -3.30 -15.31 5.10
C LEU A 216 -3.79 -13.89 4.75
N GLY A 217 -4.76 -13.37 5.50
CA GLY A 217 -5.22 -11.98 5.34
C GLY A 217 -4.11 -10.95 5.62
N LEU A 218 -3.33 -11.16 6.68
CA LEU A 218 -2.24 -10.26 7.07
C LEU A 218 -1.06 -10.29 6.08
N ILE A 219 -0.69 -11.46 5.55
CA ILE A 219 0.32 -11.64 4.51
C ILE A 219 -0.05 -10.82 3.26
N ALA A 220 -1.28 -10.96 2.78
CA ALA A 220 -1.79 -10.21 1.63
C ALA A 220 -1.83 -8.70 1.90
N ARG A 221 -2.31 -8.27 3.08
CA ARG A 221 -2.35 -6.87 3.52
C ARG A 221 -0.96 -6.22 3.43
N ASP A 222 0.08 -6.93 3.90
CA ASP A 222 1.44 -6.42 3.97
C ASP A 222 2.21 -6.54 2.65
N GLY A 223 1.57 -7.10 1.60
CA GLY A 223 2.06 -7.06 0.23
C GLY A 223 2.93 -8.23 -0.18
N ALA A 224 2.87 -9.32 0.55
CA ALA A 224 3.49 -10.59 0.17
C ALA A 224 2.54 -11.49 -0.63
N GLU A 225 3.09 -12.55 -1.18
CA GLU A 225 2.38 -13.67 -1.78
C GLU A 225 2.61 -14.94 -0.97
N LEU A 226 1.59 -15.78 -0.89
CA LEU A 226 1.71 -17.09 -0.24
C LEU A 226 2.46 -18.05 -1.18
N GLU A 227 3.60 -18.56 -0.74
CA GLU A 227 4.34 -19.61 -1.45
C GLU A 227 3.67 -20.96 -1.19
N SER A 228 3.43 -21.29 0.10
CA SER A 228 2.73 -22.50 0.50
C SER A 228 2.12 -22.36 1.90
N HIS A 229 1.12 -23.18 2.18
CA HIS A 229 0.49 -23.30 3.49
C HIS A 229 0.36 -24.79 3.86
N GLN A 230 0.87 -25.15 5.03
CA GLN A 230 0.85 -26.52 5.53
C GLN A 230 0.39 -26.55 7.00
N ARG A 231 -0.47 -27.52 7.31
CA ARG A 231 -0.77 -27.93 8.69
C ARG A 231 0.00 -29.21 8.96
N LEU A 232 0.81 -29.18 10.00
CA LEU A 232 1.71 -30.25 10.38
C LEU A 232 1.39 -30.70 11.81
N GLY A 233 1.46 -32.02 12.07
CA GLY A 233 1.51 -32.50 13.43
C GLY A 233 2.82 -32.10 14.12
N ASP A 234 2.99 -32.48 15.40
CA ASP A 234 4.19 -32.21 16.19
C ASP A 234 5.34 -33.17 15.83
N ASP A 235 5.58 -33.35 14.54
CA ASP A 235 6.69 -34.12 13.98
C ASP A 235 7.86 -33.21 13.63
N ALA A 236 8.92 -33.28 14.43
CA ALA A 236 10.12 -32.46 14.29
C ALA A 236 10.78 -32.63 12.90
N ALA A 237 10.77 -33.82 12.31
CA ALA A 237 11.38 -34.05 10.99
C ALA A 237 10.58 -33.35 9.89
N ALA A 238 9.24 -33.48 9.91
CA ALA A 238 8.35 -32.81 8.96
C ALA A 238 8.41 -31.28 9.09
N ILE A 239 8.39 -30.76 10.33
CA ILE A 239 8.51 -29.32 10.60
C ILE A 239 9.86 -28.79 10.11
N GLY A 240 10.97 -29.46 10.44
CA GLY A 240 12.32 -29.07 10.02
C GLY A 240 12.49 -29.07 8.49
N ALA A 241 11.98 -30.09 7.81
CA ALA A 241 11.99 -30.18 6.36
C ALA A 241 11.18 -29.02 5.72
N ALA A 242 10.00 -28.72 6.26
CA ALA A 242 9.17 -27.63 5.76
C ALA A 242 9.79 -26.26 6.02
N MET A 243 10.44 -26.05 7.17
CA MET A 243 11.13 -24.79 7.51
C MET A 243 12.32 -24.51 6.59
N SER A 244 13.07 -25.54 6.19
CA SER A 244 14.30 -25.42 5.40
C SER A 244 14.08 -25.57 3.89
N ALA A 245 12.88 -25.90 3.43
CA ALA A 245 12.59 -26.05 2.01
C ALA A 245 12.84 -24.73 1.25
N PRO A 246 13.42 -24.76 0.04
CA PRO A 246 13.74 -23.57 -0.73
C PRO A 246 12.47 -22.87 -1.24
N GLY A 247 12.59 -21.60 -1.66
CA GLY A 247 11.55 -20.86 -2.38
C GLY A 247 10.84 -19.77 -1.58
N ALA A 248 10.89 -19.78 -0.25
CA ALA A 248 10.34 -18.74 0.59
C ALA A 248 11.39 -17.70 0.98
N ASP A 249 11.01 -16.43 1.04
CA ASP A 249 11.80 -15.35 1.65
C ASP A 249 11.54 -15.27 3.16
N VAL A 250 10.32 -15.64 3.57
CA VAL A 250 9.88 -15.64 4.97
C VAL A 250 9.13 -16.93 5.27
N VAL A 251 9.45 -17.56 6.39
CA VAL A 251 8.71 -18.69 6.94
C VAL A 251 8.02 -18.25 8.24
N LEU A 252 6.72 -18.44 8.32
CA LEU A 252 5.92 -18.26 9.52
C LEU A 252 5.59 -19.63 10.10
N VAL A 253 5.95 -19.87 11.37
CA VAL A 253 5.57 -21.07 12.10
C VAL A 253 4.63 -20.66 13.22
N SER A 254 3.37 -21.06 13.15
CA SER A 254 2.35 -20.79 14.16
C SER A 254 2.04 -22.03 14.97
N GLY A 255 2.31 -21.98 16.26
CA GLY A 255 2.29 -23.11 17.17
C GLY A 255 3.71 -23.64 17.47
N GLY A 256 3.86 -24.48 18.51
CA GLY A 256 5.14 -25.07 18.87
C GLY A 256 6.28 -24.09 19.13
N SER A 257 5.98 -22.85 19.52
CA SER A 257 6.95 -21.74 19.60
C SER A 257 7.46 -21.44 21.02
N SER A 258 6.95 -22.13 22.04
CA SER A 258 7.27 -21.84 23.43
C SER A 258 8.43 -22.73 23.94
N VAL A 259 8.37 -23.16 25.19
CA VAL A 259 9.40 -23.96 25.89
C VAL A 259 8.84 -25.29 26.37
N GLY A 260 7.72 -25.76 25.83
CA GLY A 260 7.13 -27.06 26.11
C GLY A 260 7.93 -28.21 25.48
N SER A 261 7.67 -29.43 25.91
CA SER A 261 8.34 -30.63 25.38
C SER A 261 8.05 -30.91 23.90
N GLU A 262 6.94 -30.42 23.40
CA GLU A 262 6.49 -30.58 21.99
C GLU A 262 6.69 -29.29 21.17
N ASP A 263 7.29 -28.26 21.74
CA ASP A 263 7.64 -27.01 21.05
C ASP A 263 8.96 -27.19 20.27
N HIS A 264 8.92 -27.88 19.14
CA HIS A 264 10.11 -28.23 18.34
C HIS A 264 10.71 -27.07 17.55
N ALA A 265 9.91 -26.09 17.16
CA ALA A 265 10.31 -25.05 16.21
C ALA A 265 11.52 -24.21 16.65
N PRO A 266 11.69 -23.80 17.94
CA PRO A 266 12.87 -23.05 18.37
C PRO A 266 14.17 -23.88 18.27
N GLN A 267 14.11 -25.16 18.66
CA GLN A 267 15.27 -26.04 18.60
C GLN A 267 15.68 -26.32 17.15
N LEU A 268 14.69 -26.56 16.29
CA LEU A 268 14.92 -26.78 14.85
C LEU A 268 15.52 -25.53 14.20
N LEU A 269 15.02 -24.33 14.50
CA LEU A 269 15.59 -23.10 14.00
C LEU A 269 17.05 -22.92 14.42
N ALA A 270 17.39 -23.23 15.66
CA ALA A 270 18.77 -23.16 16.17
C ALA A 270 19.69 -24.22 15.51
N GLN A 271 19.17 -25.39 15.12
CA GLN A 271 19.92 -26.45 14.45
C GLN A 271 20.12 -26.20 12.95
N LEU A 272 19.07 -25.69 12.27
CA LEU A 272 19.05 -25.49 10.81
C LEU A 272 19.65 -24.14 10.40
N GLY A 273 19.75 -23.20 11.34
CA GLY A 273 20.23 -21.85 11.08
C GLY A 273 20.57 -21.10 12.35
N GLU A 274 20.00 -19.91 12.51
CA GLU A 274 20.23 -19.02 13.65
C GLU A 274 18.89 -18.72 14.34
N LEU A 275 18.75 -19.04 15.62
CA LEU A 275 17.70 -18.52 16.49
C LEU A 275 18.24 -17.27 17.19
N ALA A 276 17.96 -16.11 16.62
CA ALA A 276 18.51 -14.83 17.11
C ALA A 276 17.78 -14.33 18.36
N ILE A 277 16.46 -14.47 18.41
CA ILE A 277 15.63 -14.02 19.51
C ILE A 277 14.60 -15.12 19.84
N HIS A 278 14.47 -15.44 21.14
CA HIS A 278 13.44 -16.33 21.64
C HIS A 278 12.91 -15.81 22.98
N GLY A 279 11.67 -15.37 22.98
CA GLY A 279 11.04 -14.66 24.08
C GLY A 279 11.21 -13.14 24.00
N VAL A 280 10.08 -12.42 23.99
CA VAL A 280 10.03 -10.96 23.91
C VAL A 280 9.26 -10.39 25.09
N ALA A 281 9.72 -9.25 25.62
CA ALA A 281 9.10 -8.56 26.74
C ALA A 281 7.83 -7.81 26.27
N MET A 282 6.79 -8.58 25.93
CA MET A 282 5.47 -8.06 25.51
C MET A 282 4.31 -8.93 25.97
N ARG A 283 3.12 -8.37 26.01
CA ARG A 283 1.86 -9.04 26.31
C ARG A 283 0.73 -8.57 25.39
N PRO A 284 0.03 -9.53 24.71
CA PRO A 284 0.37 -10.93 24.56
C PRO A 284 1.62 -11.12 23.71
N SER A 285 2.02 -12.34 23.41
CA SER A 285 3.12 -12.73 22.51
C SER A 285 4.51 -12.90 23.14
N SER A 286 4.61 -13.03 24.45
CA SER A 286 5.89 -13.27 25.11
C SER A 286 6.71 -14.44 24.48
N PRO A 287 6.11 -15.57 23.99
CA PRO A 287 6.87 -16.67 23.40
C PRO A 287 7.33 -16.43 21.95
N ALA A 288 7.11 -15.27 21.36
CA ALA A 288 7.55 -15.01 19.99
C ALA A 288 9.06 -15.24 19.84
N GLY A 289 9.44 -15.87 18.74
CA GLY A 289 10.83 -16.11 18.36
C GLY A 289 11.10 -15.67 16.93
N MET A 290 12.36 -15.44 16.59
CA MET A 290 12.79 -15.11 15.25
C MET A 290 14.25 -15.42 15.00
N GLY A 291 14.54 -15.69 13.74
CA GLY A 291 15.88 -16.02 13.26
C GLY A 291 15.90 -16.19 11.76
N ARG A 292 16.85 -16.96 11.25
CA ARG A 292 17.00 -17.22 9.80
C ARG A 292 17.57 -18.60 9.52
N ILE A 293 17.24 -19.12 8.34
CA ILE A 293 17.86 -20.30 7.72
C ILE A 293 18.42 -19.84 6.38
N GLY A 294 19.75 -19.71 6.27
CA GLY A 294 20.36 -19.05 5.13
C GLY A 294 19.86 -17.60 4.99
N ASP A 295 19.28 -17.26 3.84
CA ASP A 295 18.69 -15.95 3.56
C ASP A 295 17.20 -15.85 3.92
N THR A 296 16.55 -16.96 4.30
CA THR A 296 15.14 -17.02 4.65
C THR A 296 14.93 -16.56 6.10
N LEU A 297 14.10 -15.55 6.32
CA LEU A 297 13.70 -15.11 7.65
C LEU A 297 12.65 -16.06 8.23
N VAL A 298 12.80 -16.45 9.49
CA VAL A 298 11.88 -17.37 10.18
C VAL A 298 11.30 -16.69 11.40
N PHE A 299 9.97 -16.70 11.51
CA PHE A 299 9.24 -16.15 12.67
C PHE A 299 8.43 -17.25 13.33
N LEU A 300 8.68 -17.43 14.62
CA LEU A 300 7.96 -18.38 15.48
C LEU A 300 6.86 -17.60 16.19
N LEU A 301 5.63 -17.86 15.78
CA LEU A 301 4.42 -17.17 16.23
C LEU A 301 3.69 -18.07 17.25
N PRO A 302 3.26 -17.54 18.41
CA PRO A 302 2.53 -18.33 19.38
C PRO A 302 1.24 -18.93 18.80
N GLY A 303 0.86 -20.14 19.23
CA GLY A 303 -0.38 -20.82 18.81
C GLY A 303 -1.66 -20.08 19.25
N ASN A 304 -1.65 -19.35 20.35
CA ASN A 304 -2.79 -18.52 20.78
C ASN A 304 -3.09 -17.39 19.81
N PRO A 305 -4.31 -17.25 19.25
CA PRO A 305 -4.59 -16.38 18.11
C PRO A 305 -4.27 -14.90 18.28
N VAL A 306 -4.56 -14.33 19.45
CA VAL A 306 -4.23 -12.90 19.71
C VAL A 306 -2.72 -12.70 19.87
N SER A 307 -2.01 -13.70 20.44
CA SER A 307 -0.55 -13.66 20.49
C SER A 307 0.05 -13.79 19.11
N CYS A 308 -0.51 -14.65 18.26
CA CYS A 308 -0.12 -14.81 16.87
C CYS A 308 -0.25 -13.49 16.10
N LEU A 309 -1.41 -12.84 16.18
CA LEU A 309 -1.66 -11.52 15.60
C LEU A 309 -0.61 -10.49 16.05
N CYS A 310 -0.37 -10.39 17.36
CA CYS A 310 0.57 -9.41 17.90
C CYS A 310 2.01 -9.69 17.45
N ALA A 311 2.46 -10.97 17.49
CA ALA A 311 3.80 -11.33 17.02
C ALA A 311 3.97 -11.04 15.52
N TYR A 312 2.93 -11.32 14.73
CA TYR A 312 2.93 -10.97 13.31
C TYR A 312 3.07 -9.45 13.10
N ASP A 313 2.20 -8.66 13.71
CA ASP A 313 2.19 -7.21 13.52
C ASP A 313 3.51 -6.54 13.94
N PHE A 314 4.06 -6.95 15.09
CA PHE A 314 5.28 -6.34 15.63
C PHE A 314 6.55 -6.76 14.88
N PHE A 315 6.60 -7.98 14.33
CA PHE A 315 7.84 -8.57 13.80
C PHE A 315 7.70 -9.07 12.37
N ALA A 316 6.92 -10.12 12.11
CA ALA A 316 6.85 -10.75 10.79
C ALA A 316 6.30 -9.81 9.71
N GLY A 317 5.19 -9.11 10.00
CA GLY A 317 4.60 -8.13 9.08
C GLY A 317 5.54 -6.95 8.81
N ARG A 318 6.32 -6.52 9.83
CA ARG A 318 7.38 -5.52 9.66
C ARG A 318 8.44 -5.97 8.67
N ALA A 319 8.94 -7.21 8.80
CA ALA A 319 9.90 -7.80 7.87
C ALA A 319 9.34 -7.88 6.45
N ILE A 320 8.13 -8.40 6.30
CA ILE A 320 7.44 -8.53 5.02
C ILE A 320 7.30 -7.16 4.33
N ARG A 321 6.85 -6.13 5.04
CA ARG A 321 6.73 -4.78 4.48
C ARG A 321 8.08 -4.23 4.02
N ARG A 322 9.12 -4.41 4.82
CA ARG A 322 10.50 -3.99 4.47
C ARG A 322 11.01 -4.68 3.22
N LEU A 323 10.89 -6.00 3.14
CA LEU A 323 11.28 -6.79 1.96
C LEU A 323 10.50 -6.38 0.70
N ALA A 324 9.22 -6.00 0.87
CA ALA A 324 8.38 -5.47 -0.20
C ALA A 324 8.70 -4.01 -0.60
N GLY A 325 9.74 -3.40 -0.01
CA GLY A 325 10.10 -1.99 -0.24
C GLY A 325 9.17 -0.98 0.44
N ARG A 326 8.33 -1.42 1.39
CA ARG A 326 7.41 -0.55 2.15
C ARG A 326 8.07 -0.06 3.45
N GLY A 327 7.51 0.97 4.05
CA GLY A 327 7.89 1.42 5.39
C GLY A 327 7.62 0.34 6.46
N PRO A 328 8.33 0.40 7.60
CA PRO A 328 8.17 -0.55 8.70
C PRO A 328 6.87 -0.36 9.49
N ASP A 329 6.23 0.80 9.35
CA ASP A 329 5.08 1.18 10.15
C ASP A 329 3.87 0.27 9.91
N TRP A 330 3.03 0.12 10.92
CA TRP A 330 1.79 -0.64 10.80
C TRP A 330 0.84 0.01 9.80
N PRO A 331 0.15 -0.75 8.98
CA PRO A 331 -0.79 -0.23 7.99
C PRO A 331 -2.17 0.07 8.61
N TYR A 332 -2.20 0.43 9.87
CA TYR A 332 -3.40 0.83 10.59
C TYR A 332 -3.55 2.35 10.58
N ARG A 333 -4.76 2.84 10.35
CA ARG A 333 -5.06 4.26 10.54
C ARG A 333 -4.89 4.62 12.00
N GLN A 334 -4.24 5.76 12.24
CA GLN A 334 -4.02 6.27 13.59
C GLN A 334 -5.00 7.40 13.89
N ARG A 335 -5.51 7.40 15.11
CA ARG A 335 -6.36 8.45 15.66
C ARG A 335 -5.90 8.80 17.07
N ARG A 336 -5.89 10.07 17.42
CA ARG A 336 -5.78 10.49 18.82
C ARG A 336 -7.10 10.23 19.53
N ALA A 337 -7.03 9.68 20.75
CA ALA A 337 -8.18 9.41 21.57
C ALA A 337 -7.80 9.59 23.06
N THR A 338 -8.79 9.79 23.93
CA THR A 338 -8.59 9.86 25.37
C THR A 338 -9.00 8.54 26.02
N VAL A 339 -8.34 8.18 27.10
CA VAL A 339 -8.66 6.95 27.86
C VAL A 339 -9.88 7.19 28.76
N ALA A 340 -10.96 6.45 28.54
CA ALA A 340 -12.17 6.56 29.38
C ALA A 340 -12.00 5.85 30.73
N ARG A 341 -11.35 4.68 30.72
CA ARG A 341 -11.13 3.85 31.92
C ARG A 341 -9.66 3.42 31.99
N LYS A 342 -9.08 3.45 33.19
CA LYS A 342 -7.66 3.14 33.44
C LYS A 342 -7.21 1.88 32.70
N ILE A 343 -6.12 2.00 31.94
CA ILE A 343 -5.35 0.91 31.36
C ILE A 343 -4.18 0.63 32.28
N VAL A 344 -4.10 -0.60 32.81
CA VAL A 344 -3.01 -1.01 33.70
C VAL A 344 -2.01 -1.88 32.98
N SER A 345 -0.75 -1.53 33.05
CA SER A 345 0.38 -2.29 32.51
C SER A 345 1.41 -2.57 33.63
N ALA A 346 2.42 -3.36 33.32
CA ALA A 346 3.56 -3.59 34.20
C ALA A 346 4.83 -3.10 33.51
N VAL A 347 5.64 -2.34 34.20
CA VAL A 347 6.96 -1.90 33.73
C VAL A 347 7.80 -3.11 33.32
N GLY A 348 8.61 -2.94 32.29
CA GLY A 348 9.49 -3.98 31.73
C GLY A 348 8.89 -4.78 30.58
N ARG A 349 7.69 -4.44 30.10
CA ARG A 349 7.10 -5.08 28.93
C ARG A 349 6.17 -4.14 28.16
N VAL A 350 6.05 -4.34 26.87
CA VAL A 350 5.06 -3.67 26.02
C VAL A 350 3.72 -4.40 26.12
N ASP A 351 2.64 -3.67 26.36
CA ASP A 351 1.28 -4.23 26.34
C ASP A 351 0.49 -3.77 25.10
N TYR A 352 -0.14 -4.75 24.44
CA TYR A 352 -1.06 -4.54 23.32
C TYR A 352 -2.49 -4.63 23.85
N VAL A 353 -3.16 -3.49 23.96
CA VAL A 353 -4.45 -3.35 24.62
C VAL A 353 -5.55 -3.15 23.59
N ARG A 354 -6.44 -4.12 23.46
CA ARG A 354 -7.62 -4.02 22.58
C ARG A 354 -8.64 -3.09 23.20
N VAL A 355 -9.13 -2.14 22.42
CA VAL A 355 -10.02 -1.08 22.92
C VAL A 355 -11.27 -0.94 22.08
N LYS A 356 -12.32 -0.45 22.71
CA LYS A 356 -13.55 0.04 22.05
C LYS A 356 -13.47 1.55 21.97
N LEU A 357 -13.91 2.13 20.85
CA LEU A 357 -13.95 3.56 20.64
C LEU A 357 -15.39 4.07 20.84
N GLU A 358 -15.58 5.02 21.74
CA GLU A 358 -16.85 5.71 21.96
C GLU A 358 -16.63 7.23 21.84
N GLY A 359 -17.10 7.82 20.74
CA GLY A 359 -16.79 9.20 20.41
C GLY A 359 -15.27 9.40 20.20
N ASP A 360 -14.64 10.21 21.06
CA ASP A 360 -13.19 10.44 21.09
C ASP A 360 -12.48 9.71 22.24
N ALA A 361 -13.20 8.85 22.95
CA ALA A 361 -12.66 8.09 24.08
C ALA A 361 -12.51 6.61 23.77
N VAL A 362 -11.47 5.98 24.32
CA VAL A 362 -11.22 4.55 24.21
C VAL A 362 -11.44 3.87 25.56
N GLU A 363 -12.16 2.76 25.53
CA GLU A 363 -12.34 1.88 26.67
C GLU A 363 -11.60 0.56 26.49
N PRO A 364 -10.74 0.12 27.43
CA PRO A 364 -10.06 -1.16 27.33
C PRO A 364 -11.05 -2.32 27.42
N LEU A 365 -11.08 -3.16 26.37
CA LEU A 365 -11.84 -4.41 26.35
C LEU A 365 -11.06 -5.54 27.01
N ALA A 366 -9.77 -5.64 26.70
CA ALA A 366 -8.92 -6.70 27.20
C ALA A 366 -7.44 -6.31 27.17
N VAL A 367 -6.80 -6.39 28.32
CA VAL A 367 -5.34 -6.28 28.49
C VAL A 367 -4.69 -7.67 28.50
N SER A 368 -5.46 -8.73 28.77
CA SER A 368 -5.04 -10.13 28.81
C SER A 368 -5.95 -10.99 27.90
N GLY A 369 -5.74 -12.30 27.88
CA GLY A 369 -6.53 -13.23 27.06
C GLY A 369 -5.91 -13.48 25.68
N ALA A 370 -4.72 -14.08 25.66
CA ALA A 370 -3.97 -14.45 24.47
C ALA A 370 -4.75 -15.32 23.47
N SER A 371 -5.69 -16.14 23.97
CA SER A 371 -6.53 -17.06 23.21
C SER A 371 -7.92 -16.52 22.85
N VAL A 372 -8.31 -15.35 23.40
CA VAL A 372 -9.68 -14.81 23.22
C VAL A 372 -9.76 -14.00 21.93
N LEU A 373 -9.79 -14.68 20.78
CA LEU A 373 -9.83 -14.05 19.45
C LEU A 373 -11.02 -13.12 19.29
N SER A 374 -12.20 -13.46 19.84
CA SER A 374 -13.40 -12.59 19.80
C SER A 374 -13.18 -11.20 20.42
N SER A 375 -12.13 -11.01 21.22
CA SER A 375 -11.79 -9.69 21.75
C SER A 375 -11.21 -8.75 20.69
N THR A 376 -10.56 -9.27 19.64
CA THR A 376 -10.09 -8.47 18.52
C THR A 376 -11.23 -8.09 17.58
N THR A 377 -12.19 -9.00 17.35
CA THR A 377 -13.34 -8.73 16.47
C THR A 377 -14.36 -7.77 17.11
N ARG A 378 -14.40 -7.67 18.43
CA ARG A 378 -15.22 -6.70 19.16
C ARG A 378 -14.54 -5.36 19.38
N ALA A 379 -13.23 -5.31 19.28
CA ALA A 379 -12.45 -4.08 19.41
C ALA A 379 -12.53 -3.27 18.11
N ASP A 380 -12.51 -1.96 18.23
CA ASP A 380 -12.37 -1.06 17.09
C ASP A 380 -10.88 -0.85 16.74
N GLY A 381 -9.99 -1.21 17.65
CA GLY A 381 -8.55 -1.09 17.46
C GLY A 381 -7.77 -1.45 18.73
N PHE A 382 -6.54 -0.98 18.77
CA PHE A 382 -5.65 -1.22 19.90
C PHE A 382 -4.81 0.01 20.27
N VAL A 383 -4.41 0.05 21.54
CA VAL A 383 -3.46 1.00 22.08
C VAL A 383 -2.23 0.23 22.55
N VAL A 384 -1.05 0.75 22.31
CA VAL A 384 0.21 0.20 22.80
C VAL A 384 0.64 0.94 24.05
N VAL A 385 0.90 0.20 25.12
CA VAL A 385 1.51 0.74 26.32
C VAL A 385 3.00 0.40 26.25
N PRO A 386 3.90 1.40 26.24
CA PRO A 386 5.33 1.16 26.15
C PRO A 386 5.88 0.51 27.43
N GLY A 387 7.06 -0.12 27.33
CA GLY A 387 7.62 -0.94 28.39
C GLY A 387 8.03 -0.18 29.67
N GLU A 388 8.25 1.10 29.56
CA GLU A 388 8.57 2.00 30.68
C GLU A 388 7.33 2.56 31.41
N SER A 389 6.12 2.27 30.92
CA SER A 389 4.87 2.82 31.46
C SER A 389 4.08 1.80 32.28
N GLU A 390 3.48 2.25 33.39
CA GLU A 390 2.51 1.48 34.16
C GLU A 390 1.09 1.52 33.57
N GLY A 391 0.91 2.14 32.39
CA GLY A 391 -0.36 2.28 31.73
C GLY A 391 -0.81 3.73 31.60
N TYR A 392 -2.13 3.91 31.42
CA TYR A 392 -2.74 5.22 31.19
C TYR A 392 -3.91 5.43 32.16
N GLY A 393 -3.97 6.59 32.78
CA GLY A 393 -5.12 7.02 33.59
C GLY A 393 -6.29 7.48 32.75
N PRO A 394 -7.50 7.58 33.30
CA PRO A 394 -8.62 8.25 32.62
C PRO A 394 -8.24 9.67 32.21
N GLY A 395 -8.62 10.10 31.00
CA GLY A 395 -8.29 11.40 30.43
C GLY A 395 -6.90 11.50 29.80
N SER A 396 -6.06 10.45 29.88
CA SER A 396 -4.77 10.44 29.18
C SER A 396 -4.97 10.36 27.66
N ASP A 397 -4.15 11.11 26.92
CA ASP A 397 -4.10 11.02 25.46
C ASP A 397 -3.33 9.77 25.02
N VAL A 398 -3.87 9.06 24.05
CA VAL A 398 -3.26 7.87 23.47
C VAL A 398 -3.39 7.85 21.95
N THR A 399 -2.50 7.13 21.30
CA THR A 399 -2.63 6.81 19.87
C THR A 399 -3.42 5.50 19.73
N LEU A 400 -4.60 5.59 19.12
CA LEU A 400 -5.42 4.45 18.73
C LEU A 400 -5.03 4.01 17.33
N HIS A 401 -4.74 2.72 17.17
CA HIS A 401 -4.56 2.05 15.87
C HIS A 401 -5.85 1.32 15.54
N LEU A 402 -6.51 1.70 14.44
CA LEU A 402 -7.80 1.14 14.03
C LEU A 402 -7.64 -0.13 13.20
N TYR A 403 -8.51 -1.11 13.42
CA TYR A 403 -8.48 -2.43 12.73
C TYR A 403 -9.12 -2.43 11.34
N ASP A 404 -9.61 -1.32 10.86
CA ASP A 404 -10.32 -1.19 9.57
C ASP A 404 -9.46 -1.31 8.32
#